data_d6003378c049e94f9e3a0193dd2d686f
#
_entry.id   d6003378c049e94f9e3a0193dd2d686f
#
_cell.length_a   1.000
_cell.length_b   1.000
_cell.length_c   1.000
_cell.angle_alpha   90.00
_cell.angle_beta   90.00
_cell.angle_gamma   90.00
#
_symmetry.space_group_name_H-M   'P 1'
#
loop_
_entity.id
_entity.type
_entity.pdbx_description
1 polymer ?
#
loop_
_entity_poly.entity_id
_entity_poly.type
_entity_poly.pdbx_seq_one_letter_code
_entity_poly.pdbx_strand_id
1 'polypeptide(L)'
;MRYILSLLLLLLSTSTFFSQEKKEIEANRISNPPKIDGVLDDDIWKSISGVSDFKMFEPGNEGLISQEYQTIIKMAYDDNAIYIAAYMFDPNPDKILRQLSQRDEVFVQADLFYIALNTLNDGINETRFYITSAGTIGDSKSSQNEEDFNYNVVFDCKTSIDDKGWYAEY
;
A
#
# COMPACT_ATOMS: atom_id res chain seq x y z
N MET A 1 -40.00 -30.25 -28.58
CA MET A 1 -39.73 -28.77 -28.49
C MET A 1 -39.68 -28.22 -27.07
N ARG A 2 -40.62 -28.55 -26.18
CA ARG A 2 -40.59 -28.02 -24.77
C ARG A 2 -39.33 -28.39 -23.97
N TYR A 3 -38.77 -29.60 -24.14
CA TYR A 3 -37.57 -30.06 -23.41
C TYR A 3 -36.26 -29.46 -23.94
N ILE A 4 -36.23 -29.08 -25.23
CA ILE A 4 -35.06 -28.43 -25.84
C ILE A 4 -34.92 -27.01 -25.31
N LEU A 5 -36.03 -26.29 -25.10
CA LEU A 5 -36.04 -24.95 -24.53
C LEU A 5 -35.61 -24.94 -23.07
N SER A 6 -36.01 -25.97 -22.30
CA SER A 6 -35.58 -26.13 -20.90
C SER A 6 -34.09 -26.47 -20.78
N LEU A 7 -33.53 -27.25 -21.71
CA LEU A 7 -32.11 -27.56 -21.75
C LEU A 7 -31.27 -26.35 -22.16
N LEU A 8 -31.76 -25.52 -23.05
CA LEU A 8 -31.14 -24.26 -23.46
C LEU A 8 -31.10 -23.25 -22.32
N LEU A 9 -32.14 -23.17 -21.47
CA LEU A 9 -32.20 -22.29 -20.33
C LEU A 9 -31.23 -22.73 -19.21
N LEU A 10 -30.98 -24.02 -19.08
CA LEU A 10 -30.03 -24.57 -18.09
C LEU A 10 -28.57 -24.31 -18.48
N LEU A 11 -28.28 -24.22 -19.77
CA LEU A 11 -26.93 -23.93 -20.29
C LEU A 11 -26.51 -22.45 -20.16
N LEU A 12 -27.49 -21.55 -20.03
CA LEU A 12 -27.25 -20.10 -19.87
C LEU A 12 -26.94 -19.69 -18.41
N SER A 13 -27.07 -20.60 -17.45
CA SER A 13 -26.88 -20.29 -16.02
C SER A 13 -25.46 -20.57 -15.46
N THR A 14 -24.51 -20.94 -16.30
CA THR A 14 -23.09 -21.06 -15.88
C THR A 14 -22.42 -19.68 -15.96
N SER A 15 -22.87 -18.74 -15.14
CA SER A 15 -22.11 -17.53 -14.87
C SER A 15 -20.86 -17.95 -14.09
N THR A 16 -19.72 -17.97 -14.74
CA THR A 16 -18.43 -18.08 -14.04
C THR A 16 -18.24 -16.80 -13.23
N PHE A 17 -18.48 -16.89 -11.94
CA PHE A 17 -18.07 -15.84 -11.01
C PHE A 17 -16.52 -15.88 -10.98
N PHE A 18 -15.88 -14.97 -11.70
CA PHE A 18 -14.48 -14.66 -11.46
C PHE A 18 -14.42 -13.93 -10.12
N SER A 19 -14.12 -14.66 -9.06
CA SER A 19 -13.66 -14.04 -7.82
C SER A 19 -12.33 -13.37 -8.11
N GLN A 20 -12.25 -12.06 -7.91
CA GLN A 20 -10.98 -11.36 -7.99
C GLN A 20 -10.09 -11.92 -6.87
N GLU A 21 -8.99 -12.55 -7.24
CA GLU A 21 -8.03 -13.11 -6.29
C GLU A 21 -7.49 -11.97 -5.41
N LYS A 22 -7.72 -12.09 -4.11
CA LYS A 22 -7.27 -11.09 -3.13
C LYS A 22 -5.77 -11.21 -3.01
N LYS A 23 -5.05 -10.10 -3.22
CA LYS A 23 -3.61 -10.08 -3.07
C LYS A 23 -3.24 -10.27 -1.60
N GLU A 24 -2.27 -11.15 -1.34
CA GLU A 24 -1.81 -11.44 0.01
C GLU A 24 -0.35 -10.99 0.16
N ILE A 25 -0.02 -10.47 1.33
CA ILE A 25 1.35 -10.18 1.74
C ILE A 25 1.66 -10.99 2.99
N GLU A 26 2.77 -11.70 2.97
CA GLU A 26 3.26 -12.44 4.12
C GLU A 26 4.07 -11.51 5.03
N ALA A 27 3.65 -11.40 6.30
CA ALA A 27 4.41 -10.72 7.33
C ALA A 27 5.42 -11.68 7.96
N ASN A 28 6.70 -11.39 7.86
CA ASN A 28 7.79 -12.24 8.32
C ASN A 28 8.15 -11.91 9.78
N ARG A 29 8.19 -12.93 10.66
CA ARG A 29 8.62 -12.72 12.04
C ARG A 29 10.13 -12.52 12.10
N ILE A 30 10.58 -11.51 12.83
CA ILE A 30 11.98 -11.15 12.98
C ILE A 30 12.41 -11.07 14.44
N SER A 31 13.73 -11.20 14.70
CA SER A 31 14.30 -11.06 16.03
C SER A 31 15.06 -9.74 16.21
N ASN A 32 15.53 -9.15 15.10
CA ASN A 32 16.25 -7.89 15.10
C ASN A 32 15.45 -6.88 14.26
N PRO A 33 14.92 -5.82 14.85
CA PRO A 33 14.17 -4.80 14.11
C PRO A 33 15.09 -4.05 13.14
N PRO A 34 14.57 -3.63 11.98
CA PRO A 34 15.28 -2.72 11.09
C PRO A 34 15.47 -1.35 11.76
N LYS A 35 16.42 -0.60 11.26
CA LYS A 35 16.57 0.80 11.64
C LYS A 35 15.68 1.66 10.73
N ILE A 36 14.71 2.35 11.32
CA ILE A 36 13.81 3.21 10.56
C ILE A 36 14.52 4.52 10.19
N ASP A 37 15.25 4.51 9.08
CA ASP A 37 15.97 5.67 8.56
C ASP A 37 15.61 6.03 7.10
N GLY A 38 14.72 5.24 6.49
CA GLY A 38 14.24 5.42 5.13
C GLY A 38 15.16 4.80 4.08
N VAL A 39 16.20 4.07 4.50
CA VAL A 39 17.12 3.37 3.60
C VAL A 39 16.91 1.87 3.75
N LEU A 40 16.41 1.21 2.71
CA LEU A 40 16.04 -0.20 2.76
C LEU A 40 17.28 -1.13 2.59
N ASP A 41 18.36 -0.84 3.30
CA ASP A 41 19.62 -1.59 3.23
C ASP A 41 19.80 -2.60 4.36
N ASP A 42 18.91 -2.66 5.33
CA ASP A 42 18.89 -3.67 6.37
C ASP A 42 18.79 -5.10 5.79
N ASP A 43 19.45 -6.05 6.42
CA ASP A 43 19.50 -7.45 5.96
C ASP A 43 18.10 -8.08 5.88
N ILE A 44 17.19 -7.66 6.74
CA ILE A 44 15.81 -8.15 6.71
C ILE A 44 15.14 -7.78 5.38
N TRP A 45 15.29 -6.56 4.92
CA TRP A 45 14.67 -6.12 3.66
C TRP A 45 15.24 -6.84 2.44
N LYS A 46 16.49 -7.30 2.51
CA LYS A 46 17.12 -8.11 1.46
C LYS A 46 16.65 -9.57 1.47
N SER A 47 16.31 -10.09 2.65
CA SER A 47 16.03 -11.53 2.86
C SER A 47 14.58 -11.92 2.62
N ILE A 48 13.61 -11.01 2.82
CA ILE A 48 12.18 -11.30 2.65
C ILE A 48 11.67 -10.91 1.26
N SER A 49 10.70 -11.68 0.79
CA SER A 49 10.03 -11.41 -0.48
C SER A 49 9.11 -10.20 -0.35
N GLY A 50 9.00 -9.42 -1.43
CA GLY A 50 8.05 -8.33 -1.53
C GLY A 50 6.85 -8.70 -2.41
N VAL A 51 5.79 -7.92 -2.27
CA VAL A 51 4.62 -7.95 -3.15
C VAL A 51 4.68 -6.76 -4.08
N SER A 52 4.42 -6.99 -5.35
CA SER A 52 4.37 -5.99 -6.43
C SER A 52 3.10 -6.17 -7.27
N ASP A 53 3.09 -5.67 -8.49
CA ASP A 53 1.97 -5.80 -9.44
C ASP A 53 0.67 -5.18 -8.92
N PHE A 54 0.80 -4.01 -8.29
CA PHE A 54 -0.35 -3.21 -7.88
C PHE A 54 -1.07 -2.68 -9.13
N LYS A 55 -2.39 -2.55 -9.02
CA LYS A 55 -3.22 -1.99 -10.08
C LYS A 55 -3.40 -0.50 -9.88
N MET A 56 -3.46 0.23 -10.96
CA MET A 56 -3.80 1.65 -10.95
C MET A 56 -5.27 1.80 -10.54
N PHE A 57 -5.52 2.63 -9.52
CA PHE A 57 -6.86 2.98 -9.07
C PHE A 57 -7.44 4.13 -9.90
N GLU A 58 -6.66 5.17 -10.14
CA GLU A 58 -7.02 6.34 -10.95
C GLU A 58 -5.87 6.72 -11.88
N PRO A 59 -6.15 7.27 -13.08
CA PRO A 59 -7.43 7.33 -13.77
C PRO A 59 -7.72 6.01 -14.49
N GLY A 60 -8.92 5.48 -14.42
CA GLY A 60 -9.36 4.38 -15.29
C GLY A 60 -9.37 2.99 -14.69
N ASN A 61 -9.13 2.86 -13.39
CA ASN A 61 -9.42 1.70 -12.56
C ASN A 61 -9.31 0.35 -13.31
N GLU A 62 -8.15 -0.35 -13.23
CA GLU A 62 -7.86 -1.71 -13.74
C GLU A 62 -6.59 -1.84 -14.62
N GLY A 63 -5.89 -0.76 -14.93
CA GLY A 63 -4.63 -0.83 -15.66
C GLY A 63 -3.50 -1.41 -14.79
N LEU A 64 -2.67 -2.27 -15.38
CA LEU A 64 -1.38 -2.61 -14.78
C LEU A 64 -0.49 -1.35 -14.84
N ILE A 65 0.14 -1.04 -13.73
CA ILE A 65 1.17 -0.01 -13.68
C ILE A 65 2.37 -0.51 -14.51
N SER A 66 2.97 0.35 -15.33
CA SER A 66 4.16 -0.04 -16.07
C SER A 66 5.29 -0.42 -15.11
N GLN A 67 6.17 -1.33 -15.53
CA GLN A 67 7.22 -1.86 -14.64
C GLN A 67 8.16 -0.77 -14.10
N GLU A 68 8.31 0.33 -14.81
CA GLU A 68 9.14 1.46 -14.40
C GLU A 68 8.55 2.30 -13.25
N TYR A 69 7.24 2.14 -12.95
CA TYR A 69 6.53 2.78 -11.83
C TYR A 69 5.98 1.77 -10.82
N GLN A 70 6.53 0.59 -10.80
CA GLN A 70 6.13 -0.45 -9.86
C GLN A 70 6.39 -0.03 -8.41
N THR A 71 5.54 -0.50 -7.53
CA THR A 71 5.78 -0.44 -6.09
C THR A 71 6.06 -1.84 -5.57
N ILE A 72 7.05 -1.98 -4.69
CA ILE A 72 7.32 -3.23 -3.97
C ILE A 72 7.12 -2.96 -2.49
N ILE A 73 6.29 -3.78 -1.84
CA ILE A 73 6.02 -3.69 -0.40
C ILE A 73 6.53 -4.95 0.28
N LYS A 74 7.22 -4.79 1.39
CA LYS A 74 7.69 -5.87 2.26
C LYS A 74 7.18 -5.63 3.67
N MET A 75 6.88 -6.72 4.39
CA MET A 75 6.32 -6.64 5.74
C MET A 75 7.06 -7.59 6.69
N ALA A 76 7.42 -7.08 7.85
CA ALA A 76 7.99 -7.85 8.94
C ALA A 76 7.30 -7.46 10.26
N TYR A 77 7.47 -8.28 11.30
CA TYR A 77 6.97 -7.97 12.64
C TYR A 77 7.82 -8.64 13.71
N ASP A 78 7.81 -8.05 14.90
CA ASP A 78 8.30 -8.68 16.13
C ASP A 78 7.25 -8.61 17.26
N ASP A 79 7.66 -8.76 18.50
CA ASP A 79 6.74 -8.69 19.64
C ASP A 79 6.32 -7.23 19.98
N ASN A 80 6.93 -6.23 19.37
CA ASN A 80 6.73 -4.83 19.71
C ASN A 80 6.06 -4.03 18.58
N ALA A 81 6.33 -4.38 17.30
CA ALA A 81 5.92 -3.56 16.17
C ALA A 81 5.70 -4.36 14.88
N ILE A 82 5.02 -3.72 13.95
CA ILE A 82 4.95 -4.10 12.54
C ILE A 82 5.87 -3.14 11.77
N TYR A 83 6.71 -3.70 10.90
CA TYR A 83 7.64 -2.98 10.05
C TYR A 83 7.23 -3.13 8.60
N ILE A 84 7.20 -2.03 7.88
CA ILE A 84 6.81 -2.02 6.47
C ILE A 84 7.82 -1.21 5.68
N ALA A 85 8.35 -1.83 4.62
CA ALA A 85 9.19 -1.18 3.64
C ALA A 85 8.44 -1.08 2.32
N ALA A 86 8.40 0.11 1.76
CA ALA A 86 7.84 0.36 0.44
C ALA A 86 8.88 1.00 -0.46
N TYR A 87 9.04 0.42 -1.64
CA TYR A 87 9.89 0.96 -2.68
C TYR A 87 9.01 1.36 -3.87
N MET A 88 8.98 2.63 -4.21
CA MET A 88 8.24 3.23 -5.30
C MET A 88 9.21 3.62 -6.41
N PHE A 89 9.24 2.82 -7.50
CA PHE A 89 10.08 3.10 -8.65
C PHE A 89 9.59 4.31 -9.42
N ASP A 90 10.52 5.17 -9.84
CA ASP A 90 10.28 6.28 -10.74
C ASP A 90 11.50 6.45 -11.68
N PRO A 91 11.32 6.38 -12.99
CA PRO A 91 12.42 6.58 -13.95
C PRO A 91 12.92 8.03 -14.02
N ASN A 92 12.24 8.97 -13.34
CA ASN A 92 12.61 10.39 -13.29
C ASN A 92 12.63 10.91 -11.84
N PRO A 93 13.50 10.40 -10.96
CA PRO A 93 13.48 10.74 -9.54
C PRO A 93 13.64 12.25 -9.24
N ASP A 94 14.32 12.96 -10.12
CA ASP A 94 14.48 14.41 -10.03
C ASP A 94 13.17 15.20 -10.19
N LYS A 95 12.12 14.55 -10.71
CA LYS A 95 10.79 15.13 -10.92
C LYS A 95 9.79 14.75 -9.84
N ILE A 96 10.16 13.91 -8.89
CA ILE A 96 9.32 13.56 -7.76
C ILE A 96 8.93 14.84 -7.01
N LEU A 97 7.63 15.04 -6.86
CA LEU A 97 7.11 16.21 -6.16
C LEU A 97 7.38 16.07 -4.65
N ARG A 98 7.93 17.13 -4.03
CA ARG A 98 8.43 17.10 -2.64
C ARG A 98 8.08 18.35 -1.85
N GLN A 99 6.84 18.79 -1.91
CA GLN A 99 6.41 19.90 -1.07
C GLN A 99 6.37 19.47 0.40
N LEU A 100 7.17 20.13 1.22
CA LEU A 100 7.14 19.94 2.67
C LEU A 100 5.93 20.65 3.27
N SER A 101 5.29 20.03 4.27
CA SER A 101 4.12 20.55 4.98
C SER A 101 4.20 20.20 6.47
N GLN A 102 3.23 20.64 7.23
CA GLN A 102 3.11 20.28 8.66
C GLN A 102 2.58 18.83 8.77
N ARG A 103 2.79 18.21 9.95
CA ARG A 103 2.19 16.91 10.27
C ARG A 103 0.68 16.96 9.97
N ASP A 104 0.16 15.89 9.40
CA ASP A 104 -1.23 15.68 8.99
C ASP A 104 -1.68 16.48 7.75
N GLU A 105 -0.91 17.46 7.28
CA GLU A 105 -1.11 18.15 6.00
C GLU A 105 -0.45 17.36 4.85
N VAL A 106 -0.88 16.13 4.62
CA VAL A 106 -0.23 15.21 3.67
C VAL A 106 -0.70 15.34 2.23
N PHE A 107 -1.85 16.00 1.99
CA PHE A 107 -2.41 16.22 0.64
C PHE A 107 -1.90 17.52 0.01
N VAL A 108 -0.61 17.58 -0.19
CA VAL A 108 0.12 18.70 -0.82
C VAL A 108 0.73 18.26 -2.15
N GLN A 109 1.50 19.11 -2.81
CA GLN A 109 2.22 18.75 -4.04
C GLN A 109 3.47 17.91 -3.70
N ALA A 110 3.25 16.70 -3.27
CA ALA A 110 4.27 15.69 -2.98
C ALA A 110 3.71 14.32 -3.32
N ASP A 111 4.58 13.39 -3.71
CA ASP A 111 4.20 12.00 -3.82
C ASP A 111 3.87 11.45 -2.44
N LEU A 112 2.84 10.62 -2.36
CA LEU A 112 2.28 10.15 -1.11
C LEU A 112 2.19 8.62 -1.12
N PHE A 113 2.65 8.02 -0.04
CA PHE A 113 2.39 6.62 0.28
C PHE A 113 1.65 6.53 1.60
N TYR A 114 0.68 5.64 1.70
CA TYR A 114 0.02 5.37 2.97
C TYR A 114 -0.33 3.89 3.12
N ILE A 115 -0.47 3.49 4.36
CA ILE A 115 -0.90 2.16 4.79
C ILE A 115 -2.24 2.32 5.49
N ALA A 116 -3.23 1.53 5.08
CA ALA A 116 -4.51 1.44 5.74
C ALA A 116 -4.63 0.08 6.44
N LEU A 117 -4.79 0.10 7.75
CA LEU A 117 -4.95 -1.11 8.57
C LEU A 117 -6.39 -1.19 9.11
N ASN A 118 -7.13 -2.18 8.63
CA ASN A 118 -8.42 -2.55 9.19
C ASN A 118 -8.20 -3.62 10.27
N THR A 119 -7.90 -3.18 11.47
CA THR A 119 -7.59 -4.06 12.61
C THR A 119 -8.80 -4.79 13.18
N LEU A 120 -10.01 -4.31 12.88
CA LEU A 120 -11.27 -4.92 13.30
C LEU A 120 -11.79 -5.95 12.29
N ASN A 121 -11.18 -6.01 11.10
CA ASN A 121 -11.61 -6.87 9.98
C ASN A 121 -13.10 -6.71 9.63
N ASP A 122 -13.64 -5.50 9.80
CA ASP A 122 -15.04 -5.16 9.54
C ASP A 122 -15.27 -4.56 8.14
N GLY A 123 -14.17 -4.27 7.42
CA GLY A 123 -14.22 -3.65 6.08
C GLY A 123 -14.69 -2.20 6.07
N ILE A 124 -14.78 -1.54 7.22
CA ILE A 124 -15.35 -0.19 7.38
C ILE A 124 -14.37 0.75 8.06
N ASN A 125 -13.74 0.27 9.17
CA ASN A 125 -12.89 1.10 9.99
C ASN A 125 -11.41 0.85 9.67
N GLU A 126 -10.67 1.91 9.41
CA GLU A 126 -9.25 1.87 9.10
C GLU A 126 -8.49 2.87 9.95
N THR A 127 -7.27 2.50 10.33
CA THR A 127 -6.26 3.45 10.78
C THR A 127 -5.27 3.63 9.64
N ARG A 128 -5.03 4.86 9.23
CA ARG A 128 -4.16 5.19 8.11
C ARG A 128 -2.90 5.89 8.59
N PHE A 129 -1.78 5.54 7.97
CA PHE A 129 -0.45 6.06 8.26
C PHE A 129 0.16 6.57 6.96
N TYR A 130 0.42 7.86 6.90
CA TYR A 130 0.85 8.57 5.70
C TYR A 130 2.30 9.00 5.80
N ILE A 131 2.99 8.98 4.67
CA ILE A 131 4.26 9.68 4.48
C ILE A 131 4.31 10.25 3.07
N THR A 132 4.77 11.49 2.95
CA THR A 132 5.09 12.08 1.65
C THR A 132 6.54 11.83 1.30
N SER A 133 6.88 11.91 0.01
CA SER A 133 8.27 11.87 -0.48
C SER A 133 9.17 12.97 0.12
N ALA A 134 8.57 14.03 0.67
CA ALA A 134 9.26 15.09 1.42
C ALA A 134 9.50 14.76 2.90
N GLY A 135 8.93 13.63 3.41
CA GLY A 135 9.05 13.21 4.81
C GLY A 135 7.99 13.78 5.75
N THR A 136 6.95 14.44 5.23
CA THR A 136 5.80 14.81 6.05
C THR A 136 5.01 13.55 6.39
N ILE A 137 4.77 13.33 7.67
CA ILE A 137 3.96 12.21 8.17
C ILE A 137 2.58 12.68 8.61
N GLY A 138 1.62 11.78 8.57
CA GLY A 138 0.27 12.00 9.10
C GLY A 138 -0.38 10.69 9.47
N ASP A 139 -1.40 10.77 10.28
CA ASP A 139 -2.22 9.62 10.65
C ASP A 139 -3.69 10.03 10.81
N SER A 140 -4.57 9.09 10.53
CA SER A 140 -6.00 9.32 10.61
C SER A 140 -6.76 8.06 11.00
N LYS A 141 -8.00 8.26 11.44
CA LYS A 141 -9.03 7.22 11.43
C LYS A 141 -10.01 7.49 10.31
N SER A 142 -10.26 6.45 9.51
CA SER A 142 -11.29 6.48 8.47
C SER A 142 -12.43 5.53 8.83
N SER A 143 -13.66 5.98 8.65
CA SER A 143 -14.87 5.19 8.82
C SER A 143 -15.95 5.68 7.86
N GLN A 144 -16.52 4.80 7.04
CA GLN A 144 -17.67 5.08 6.15
C GLN A 144 -17.49 6.34 5.27
N ASN A 145 -16.31 6.59 4.72
CA ASN A 145 -15.96 7.77 3.90
C ASN A 145 -15.72 9.08 4.69
N GLU A 146 -15.71 9.04 6.01
CA GLU A 146 -15.23 10.13 6.84
C GLU A 146 -13.80 9.84 7.30
N GLU A 147 -12.96 10.85 7.32
CA GLU A 147 -11.56 10.74 7.74
C GLU A 147 -11.25 11.81 8.79
N ASP A 148 -10.76 11.37 9.96
CA ASP A 148 -10.44 12.23 11.08
C ASP A 148 -8.93 12.28 11.33
N PHE A 149 -8.30 13.39 10.99
CA PHE A 149 -6.89 13.69 11.22
C PHE A 149 -6.58 14.24 12.63
N ASN A 150 -7.58 14.40 13.51
CA ASN A 150 -7.33 14.71 14.92
C ASN A 150 -6.89 13.46 15.72
N TYR A 151 -6.96 12.30 15.10
CA TYR A 151 -6.45 11.05 15.67
C TYR A 151 -4.94 11.05 15.59
N ASN A 152 -4.27 10.81 16.72
CA ASN A 152 -2.82 10.81 16.79
C ASN A 152 -2.31 9.49 17.38
N VAL A 153 -1.42 8.83 16.63
CA VAL A 153 -0.74 7.60 17.01
C VAL A 153 0.77 7.84 17.04
N VAL A 154 1.45 7.13 17.92
CA VAL A 154 2.92 7.11 17.92
C VAL A 154 3.38 6.05 16.92
N PHE A 155 4.01 6.48 15.84
CA PHE A 155 4.69 5.63 14.88
C PHE A 155 5.95 6.33 14.38
N ASP A 156 6.90 5.56 13.89
CA ASP A 156 8.08 6.09 13.24
C ASP A 156 8.03 5.79 11.75
N CYS A 157 8.43 6.75 10.95
CA CYS A 157 8.46 6.62 9.51
C CYS A 157 9.50 7.57 8.91
N LYS A 158 10.26 7.07 7.94
CA LYS A 158 11.27 7.83 7.21
C LYS A 158 11.19 7.55 5.72
N THR A 159 11.70 8.49 4.95
CA THR A 159 11.75 8.39 3.49
C THR A 159 13.11 8.81 2.97
N SER A 160 13.49 8.25 1.84
CA SER A 160 14.65 8.68 1.06
C SER A 160 14.36 8.57 -0.44
N ILE A 161 15.21 9.17 -1.25
CA ILE A 161 15.12 9.17 -2.72
C ILE A 161 16.51 8.80 -3.25
N ASP A 162 16.54 7.93 -4.28
CA ASP A 162 17.76 7.59 -5.02
C ASP A 162 17.55 7.74 -6.54
N ASP A 163 18.43 7.16 -7.33
CA ASP A 163 18.39 7.19 -8.79
C ASP A 163 17.31 6.30 -9.43
N LYS A 164 16.54 5.55 -8.62
CA LYS A 164 15.52 4.61 -9.09
C LYS A 164 14.11 4.97 -8.63
N GLY A 165 13.97 5.87 -7.66
CA GLY A 165 12.69 6.26 -7.09
C GLY A 165 12.80 6.72 -5.65
N TRP A 166 11.77 6.45 -4.86
CA TRP A 166 11.75 6.82 -3.45
C TRP A 166 11.28 5.66 -2.57
N TYR A 167 11.64 5.74 -1.31
CA TYR A 167 11.42 4.70 -0.31
C TYR A 167 10.63 5.26 0.86
N ALA A 168 9.81 4.41 1.47
CA ALA A 168 9.20 4.67 2.76
C ALA A 168 9.44 3.47 3.68
N GLU A 169 9.81 3.74 4.92
CA GLU A 169 10.07 2.75 5.94
C GLU A 169 9.31 3.12 7.22
N TYR A 170 8.51 2.17 7.72
CA TYR A 170 7.64 2.32 8.88
C TYR A 170 7.99 1.33 9.95
#